data_a6d8a26d0fa1923e2ffbc02a946ed6ce
#
_entry.id   a6d8a26d0fa1923e2ffbc02a946ed6ce
#
_cell.length_a   1.000
_cell.length_b   1.000
_cell.length_c   1.000
_cell.angle_alpha   90.00
_cell.angle_beta   90.00
_cell.angle_gamma   90.00
#
_symmetry.space_group_name_H-M   'P 1'
#
loop_
_entity.id
_entity.type
_entity.pdbx_description
1 polymer ?
#
loop_
_entity_poly.entity_id
_entity_poly.type
_entity_poly.pdbx_seq_one_letter_code
_entity_poly.pdbx_strand_id
1 'polypeptide(L)' 'MKELKKEIVRHIGVISESSKGWTLELNIVRWEDGEPKLDLHVWSPDHEKCSTRGTFTREEAKALLRLLKKEV' A
#
# COMPACT_ATOMS: atom_id res chain seq x y z
N MET A 1 -21.41 -12.25 -8.01
CA MET A 1 -19.98 -12.02 -8.21
C MET A 1 -19.31 -11.77 -6.88
N LYS A 2 -18.24 -12.49 -6.60
CA LYS A 2 -17.53 -12.32 -5.34
C LYS A 2 -16.58 -11.14 -5.43
N GLU A 3 -16.73 -10.20 -4.53
CA GLU A 3 -15.75 -9.14 -4.41
C GLU A 3 -14.55 -9.65 -3.64
N LEU A 4 -13.36 -9.27 -4.12
CA LEU A 4 -12.14 -9.58 -3.39
C LEU A 4 -12.10 -8.74 -2.11
N LYS A 5 -12.04 -9.40 -0.99
CA LYS A 5 -11.95 -8.69 0.29
C LYS A 5 -10.52 -8.33 0.57
N LYS A 6 -10.29 -7.04 0.74
CA LYS A 6 -9.00 -6.52 1.15
C LYS A 6 -9.11 -6.06 2.59
N GLU A 7 -8.19 -6.51 3.40
CA GLU A 7 -8.13 -6.11 4.80
C GLU A 7 -6.82 -5.39 5.06
N ILE A 8 -6.91 -4.19 5.62
CA ILE A 8 -5.71 -3.48 6.06
C ILE A 8 -5.34 -4.05 7.40
N VAL A 9 -4.29 -4.86 7.42
CA VAL A 9 -3.80 -5.51 8.64
C VAL A 9 -3.09 -4.49 9.52
N ARG A 10 -2.32 -3.58 8.89
CA ARG A 10 -1.57 -2.59 9.62
C ARG A 10 -1.29 -1.38 8.74
N HIS A 11 -1.57 -0.20 9.26
CA HIS A 11 -1.21 1.05 8.61
C HIS A 11 0.21 1.42 9.02
N ILE A 12 1.11 1.52 8.04
CA ILE A 12 2.51 1.87 8.32
C ILE A 12 2.69 3.38 8.34
N GLY A 13 2.21 4.06 7.31
CA GLY A 13 2.30 5.50 7.29
C GLY A 13 1.90 6.12 5.97
N VAL A 14 1.79 7.44 5.99
CA VAL A 14 1.49 8.24 4.82
C VAL A 14 2.81 8.73 4.22
N ILE A 15 2.98 8.52 2.92
CA ILE A 15 4.18 8.96 2.22
C ILE A 15 4.03 10.39 1.74
N SER A 16 2.87 10.72 1.18
CA SER A 16 2.61 12.06 0.67
C SER A 16 1.12 12.32 0.61
N GLU A 17 0.78 13.60 0.54
CA GLU A 17 -0.60 14.03 0.40
C GLU A 17 -0.68 15.05 -0.72
N SER A 18 -1.66 14.90 -1.61
CA SER A 18 -1.87 15.83 -2.71
C SER A 18 -2.64 17.06 -2.22
N SER A 19 -2.65 18.11 -3.05
CA SER A 19 -3.39 19.34 -2.71
C SER A 19 -4.90 19.10 -2.57
N LYS A 20 -5.40 18.01 -3.13
CA LYS A 20 -6.82 17.65 -3.04
C LYS A 20 -7.12 16.71 -1.87
N GLY A 21 -6.13 16.42 -1.05
CA GLY A 21 -6.32 15.58 0.12
C GLY A 21 -6.20 14.08 -0.12
N TRP A 22 -5.74 13.68 -1.31
CA TRP A 22 -5.46 12.27 -1.56
C TRP A 22 -4.12 11.91 -0.95
N THR A 23 -4.03 10.77 -0.32
CA THR A 23 -2.82 10.32 0.36
C THR A 23 -2.23 9.09 -0.32
N LEU A 24 -0.89 9.07 -0.45
CA LEU A 24 -0.16 7.87 -0.84
C LEU A 24 0.29 7.20 0.45
N GLU A 25 -0.17 5.99 0.67
CA GLU A 25 0.04 5.30 1.94
C GLU A 25 0.71 3.95 1.75
N LEU A 26 1.53 3.60 2.73
CA LEU A 26 2.13 2.28 2.83
C LEU A 26 1.42 1.52 3.93
N ASN A 27 0.88 0.37 3.60
CA ASN A 27 0.13 -0.46 4.52
C ASN A 27 0.55 -1.92 4.36
N ILE A 28 0.20 -2.72 5.35
CA ILE A 28 0.23 -4.18 5.19
C ILE A 28 -1.21 -4.61 4.98
N VAL A 29 -1.46 -5.26 3.85
CA VAL A 29 -2.80 -5.69 3.50
C VAL A 29 -2.82 -7.20 3.26
N ARG A 30 -3.99 -7.77 3.43
CA ARG A 30 -4.24 -9.17 3.13
C ARG A 30 -5.45 -9.25 2.22
N TRP A 31 -5.29 -9.94 1.10
CA TRP A 31 -6.37 -10.18 0.16
C TRP A 31 -6.98 -11.54 0.48
N GLU A 32 -8.25 -11.53 0.85
CA GLU A 32 -8.97 -12.73 1.24
C GLU A 32 -8.21 -13.50 2.32
N ASP A 33 -7.88 -14.76 2.07
CA ASP A 33 -7.14 -15.58 3.02
C ASP A 33 -5.66 -15.71 2.65
N GLY A 34 -5.18 -14.80 1.81
CA GLY A 34 -3.78 -14.83 1.39
C GLY A 34 -2.84 -14.32 2.46
N GLU A 35 -1.56 -14.38 2.16
CA GLU A 35 -0.54 -13.85 3.05
C GLU A 35 -0.53 -12.33 3.04
N PRO A 36 -0.27 -11.70 4.17
CA PRO A 36 -0.13 -10.24 4.22
C PRO A 36 1.02 -9.78 3.33
N LYS A 37 0.81 -8.70 2.62
CA LYS A 37 1.80 -8.10 1.73
C LYS A 37 1.90 -6.61 1.96
N LEU A 38 3.05 -6.05 1.63
CA LEU A 38 3.23 -4.61 1.64
C LEU A 38 2.51 -4.01 0.45
N ASP A 39 1.84 -2.90 0.68
CA ASP A 39 0.95 -2.35 -0.33
C ASP A 39 1.05 -0.82 -0.37
N LEU A 40 1.27 -0.30 -1.58
CA LEU A 40 1.22 1.14 -1.83
C LEU A 40 -0.11 1.46 -2.48
N HIS A 41 -0.90 2.30 -1.81
CA HIS A 41 -2.19 2.74 -2.30
C HIS A 41 -2.32 4.25 -2.20
N VAL A 42 -3.05 4.81 -3.15
CA VAL A 42 -3.50 6.20 -3.06
C VAL A 42 -4.95 6.15 -2.58
N TRP A 43 -5.25 6.91 -1.54
CA TRP A 43 -6.58 6.94 -0.94
C TRP A 43 -7.21 8.32 -1.08
N SER A 44 -8.53 8.33 -1.34
CA SER A 44 -9.29 9.58 -1.31
C SER A 44 -9.37 10.12 0.12
N PRO A 45 -9.70 11.42 0.29
CA PRO A 45 -9.80 12.00 1.64
C PRO A 45 -10.71 11.25 2.58
N ASP A 46 -11.79 10.68 2.08
CA ASP A 46 -12.74 9.92 2.89
C ASP A 46 -12.39 8.43 2.96
N HIS A 47 -11.31 8.01 2.32
CA HIS A 47 -10.85 6.62 2.25
C HIS A 47 -11.86 5.65 1.63
N GLU A 48 -12.81 6.17 0.86
CA GLU A 48 -13.78 5.32 0.17
C GLU A 48 -13.26 4.83 -1.17
N LYS A 49 -12.40 5.62 -1.81
CA LYS A 49 -11.81 5.27 -3.10
C LYS A 49 -10.33 5.07 -2.94
N CYS A 50 -9.80 4.07 -3.63
CA CYS A 50 -8.37 3.82 -3.61
C CYS A 50 -7.90 3.32 -4.96
N SER A 51 -6.61 3.48 -5.19
CA SER A 51 -5.95 3.02 -6.40
C SER A 51 -4.63 2.38 -6.00
N THR A 52 -4.39 1.16 -6.47
CA THR A 52 -3.17 0.44 -6.16
C THR A 52 -2.01 1.05 -6.94
N ARG A 53 -0.90 1.29 -6.25
CA ARG A 53 0.36 1.72 -6.86
C ARG A 53 1.36 0.58 -6.93
N GLY A 54 1.23 -0.39 -6.07
CA GLY A 54 2.08 -1.57 -6.08
C GLY A 54 1.86 -2.42 -4.86
N THR A 55 2.00 -3.73 -5.04
CA THR A 55 1.90 -4.69 -3.94
C THR A 55 3.17 -5.52 -3.99
N PHE A 56 3.81 -5.71 -2.85
CA PHE A 56 5.12 -6.33 -2.78
C PHE A 56 5.15 -7.45 -1.76
N THR A 57 5.82 -8.54 -2.13
CA THR A 57 6.16 -9.55 -1.14
C THR A 57 7.26 -8.99 -0.23
N ARG A 58 7.51 -9.68 0.88
CA ARG A 58 8.58 -9.25 1.78
C ARG A 58 9.93 -9.20 1.06
N GLU A 59 10.19 -10.20 0.22
CA GLU A 59 11.46 -10.26 -0.52
C GLU A 59 11.59 -9.09 -1.51
N GLU A 60 10.51 -8.79 -2.20
CA GLU A 60 10.48 -7.66 -3.12
C GLU A 60 10.68 -6.35 -2.37
N ALA A 61 10.06 -6.21 -1.21
CA ALA A 61 10.20 -5.00 -0.40
C ALA A 61 11.64 -4.81 0.08
N LYS A 62 12.31 -5.90 0.45
CA LYS A 62 13.72 -5.83 0.84
C LYS A 62 14.60 -5.38 -0.31
N ALA A 63 14.33 -5.89 -1.51
CA ALA A 63 15.07 -5.49 -2.69
C ALA A 63 14.84 -4.01 -3.01
N LEU A 64 13.58 -3.57 -2.90
CA LEU A 64 13.23 -2.18 -3.13
C LEU A 64 13.97 -1.26 -2.15
N LEU A 65 13.99 -1.64 -0.88
CA LEU A 65 14.70 -0.86 0.14
C LEU A 65 16.19 -0.73 -0.21
N ARG A 66 16.81 -1.82 -0.64
CA ARG A 66 18.20 -1.85 -1.01
C ARG A 66 18.50 -0.90 -2.17
N LEU A 67 17.61 -0.92 -3.19
CA LEU A 67 17.77 -0.07 -4.37
C LEU A 67 17.52 1.40 -4.03
N LEU A 68 16.50 1.68 -3.21
CA LEU A 68 16.21 3.04 -2.81
C LEU A 68 17.35 3.67 -2.03
N LYS A 69 18.02 2.91 -1.18
CA LYS A 69 19.14 3.41 -0.39
C LYS A 69 20.30 3.90 -1.24
N LYS A 70 20.40 3.42 -2.48
CA LYS A 70 21.45 3.86 -3.39
C LYS A 70 21.11 5.19 -4.05
N GLU A 71 19.83 5.52 -4.14
CA GLU A 71 19.37 6.70 -4.89
C GLU A 71 18.96 7.87 -4.00
N VAL A 72 18.59 7.60 -2.76
CA VAL A 72 18.14 8.66 -1.85
C VAL A 72 19.04 8.81 -0.63
#